data_3dc27c5557ea29d030178008d953346f
#
_entry.id   3dc27c5557ea29d030178008d953346f
#
_cell.length_a   1.000
_cell.length_b   1.000
_cell.length_c   1.000
_cell.angle_alpha   90.00
_cell.angle_beta   90.00
_cell.angle_gamma   90.00
#
_symmetry.space_group_name_H-M   'P 1'
#
loop_
_entity.id
_entity.type
_entity.pdbx_description
1 polymer ?
#
loop_
_entity_poly.entity_id
_entity_poly.type
_entity_poly.pdbx_seq_one_letter_code
_entity_poly.pdbx_strand_id
1 'polypeptide(L)'
;MLICYKPMGKNDKERGDNVAEKNVKELDFERKHEEDLQRLRGFRLLDDDFMSKVFEDKECTKFLLQIILNRTDLKVITVHGQHDIKNLQGRSVRLDILAVDVEGRVYNIEIQRSDKGAEVKRARYNSSLIDANVTEPGEKYENLCESYVIFITENDIMKAGLPIYHIDRTVKETGELFGDESHIIYVNSQIKDESALGKLMHDFYCTDPKDMNYKILAERVRYFKEDEKGVATMCRVMEDMRNETAREERIAMAQRLLKLGKLSYEEIAETAVLTVEEVKALDEKGIA
;
A
#
# COMPACT_ATOMS: atom_id res chain seq x y z
N MET A 1 12.88 73.06 -8.91
CA MET A 1 13.68 71.81 -8.86
C MET A 1 12.77 70.64 -9.25
N LEU A 2 12.75 70.27 -10.56
CA LEU A 2 11.90 69.25 -11.09
C LEU A 2 12.59 67.91 -10.89
N ILE A 3 11.99 67.04 -10.09
CA ILE A 3 12.45 65.63 -9.92
C ILE A 3 11.87 64.81 -11.06
N CYS A 4 12.74 64.42 -12.00
CA CYS A 4 12.41 63.51 -13.08
C CYS A 4 12.13 62.12 -12.52
N TYR A 5 10.89 61.64 -12.64
CA TYR A 5 10.51 60.25 -12.45
C TYR A 5 11.03 59.44 -13.66
N LYS A 6 11.99 58.54 -13.45
CA LYS A 6 12.36 57.55 -14.42
C LYS A 6 11.34 56.39 -14.33
N PRO A 7 10.72 55.96 -15.43
CA PRO A 7 9.89 54.75 -15.39
C PRO A 7 10.76 53.53 -15.16
N MET A 8 10.38 52.69 -14.22
CA MET A 8 11.00 51.35 -14.01
C MET A 8 10.96 50.56 -15.29
N GLY A 9 12.11 50.04 -15.72
CA GLY A 9 12.25 49.26 -16.94
C GLY A 9 11.52 47.90 -16.79
N LYS A 10 10.99 47.37 -17.92
CA LYS A 10 10.33 46.07 -17.99
C LYS A 10 11.12 44.92 -17.33
N ASN A 11 12.46 44.97 -17.35
CA ASN A 11 13.34 43.96 -16.75
C ASN A 11 13.31 43.94 -15.20
N ASP A 12 12.95 45.01 -14.53
CA ASP A 12 12.90 45.05 -13.06
C ASP A 12 11.58 44.47 -12.51
N LYS A 13 10.49 44.56 -13.29
CA LYS A 13 9.22 43.86 -12.97
C LYS A 13 9.33 42.36 -13.11
N GLU A 14 9.90 41.87 -14.22
CA GLU A 14 10.10 40.41 -14.44
C GLU A 14 11.06 39.80 -13.39
N ARG A 15 12.04 40.51 -12.88
CA ARG A 15 12.90 40.07 -11.76
C ARG A 15 12.16 40.05 -10.44
N GLY A 16 11.30 41.02 -10.16
CA GLY A 16 10.50 41.09 -8.94
C GLY A 16 9.45 39.99 -8.90
N ASP A 17 8.76 39.75 -10.00
CA ASP A 17 7.75 38.69 -10.11
C ASP A 17 8.38 37.29 -9.99
N ASN A 18 9.57 37.05 -10.55
CA ASN A 18 10.30 35.78 -10.44
C ASN A 18 10.81 35.50 -9.01
N VAL A 19 11.20 36.54 -8.25
CA VAL A 19 11.62 36.40 -6.84
C VAL A 19 10.40 36.15 -5.94
N ALA A 20 9.28 36.83 -6.19
CA ALA A 20 8.03 36.62 -5.46
C ALA A 20 7.46 35.21 -5.68
N GLU A 21 7.42 34.72 -6.93
CA GLU A 21 7.00 33.35 -7.24
C GLU A 21 7.91 32.29 -6.60
N LYS A 22 9.22 32.53 -6.58
CA LYS A 22 10.18 31.63 -5.93
C LYS A 22 9.95 31.55 -4.42
N ASN A 23 9.73 32.67 -3.77
CA ASN A 23 9.42 32.72 -2.34
C ASN A 23 8.08 32.04 -2.01
N VAL A 24 7.05 32.18 -2.84
CA VAL A 24 5.76 31.51 -2.64
C VAL A 24 5.91 29.99 -2.77
N LYS A 25 6.67 29.50 -3.76
CA LYS A 25 6.92 28.07 -3.93
C LYS A 25 7.73 27.46 -2.78
N GLU A 26 8.70 28.21 -2.25
CA GLU A 26 9.53 27.79 -1.12
C GLU A 26 8.70 27.70 0.17
N LEU A 27 7.86 28.69 0.45
CA LEU A 27 6.92 28.69 1.58
C LEU A 27 5.87 27.57 1.48
N ASP A 28 5.37 27.30 0.27
CA ASP A 28 4.41 26.20 0.05
C ASP A 28 5.08 24.83 0.25
N PHE A 29 6.34 24.68 -0.16
CA PHE A 29 7.13 23.48 0.08
C PHE A 29 7.39 23.26 1.58
N GLU A 30 7.82 24.29 2.31
CA GLU A 30 8.04 24.19 3.76
C GLU A 30 6.76 23.83 4.52
N ARG A 31 5.63 24.43 4.15
CA ARG A 31 4.33 24.11 4.73
C ARG A 31 3.94 22.65 4.48
N LYS A 32 4.06 22.15 3.25
CA LYS A 32 3.77 20.76 2.91
C LYS A 32 4.67 19.79 3.65
N HIS A 33 5.95 20.13 3.77
CA HIS A 33 6.91 19.32 4.53
C HIS A 33 6.51 19.20 6.00
N GLU A 34 6.12 20.31 6.64
CA GLU A 34 5.67 20.28 8.04
C GLU A 34 4.37 19.49 8.20
N GLU A 35 3.42 19.63 7.27
CA GLU A 35 2.19 18.80 7.22
C GLU A 35 2.52 17.30 7.10
N ASP A 36 3.50 16.94 6.27
CA ASP A 36 3.95 15.54 6.11
C ASP A 36 4.62 15.01 7.39
N LEU A 37 5.42 15.82 8.07
CA LEU A 37 6.02 15.44 9.34
C LEU A 37 4.97 15.21 10.43
N GLN A 38 3.96 16.06 10.51
CA GLN A 38 2.85 15.87 11.46
C GLN A 38 2.06 14.60 11.15
N ARG A 39 1.77 14.34 9.86
CA ARG A 39 1.09 13.13 9.42
C ARG A 39 1.90 11.88 9.74
N LEU A 40 3.21 11.91 9.49
CA LEU A 40 4.13 10.79 9.76
C LEU A 40 4.15 10.41 11.24
N ARG A 41 4.12 11.39 12.15
CA ARG A 41 4.03 11.13 13.60
C ARG A 41 2.77 10.32 13.97
N GLY A 42 1.66 10.54 13.27
CA GLY A 42 0.40 9.85 13.48
C GLY A 42 0.30 8.46 12.86
N PHE A 43 1.23 8.05 11.99
CA PHE A 43 1.16 6.75 11.32
C PHE A 43 1.32 5.58 12.31
N ARG A 44 0.56 4.52 12.05
CA ARG A 44 0.55 3.25 12.76
C ARG A 44 0.92 2.13 11.79
N LEU A 45 1.30 0.97 12.28
CA LEU A 45 1.51 -0.21 11.42
C LEU A 45 0.22 -0.70 10.73
N LEU A 46 -0.94 -0.19 11.13
CA LEU A 46 -2.22 -0.40 10.42
C LEU A 46 -2.41 0.51 9.20
N ASP A 47 -1.55 1.48 8.96
CA ASP A 47 -1.63 2.36 7.80
C ASP A 47 -0.80 1.76 6.66
N ASP A 48 -1.45 1.41 5.53
CA ASP A 48 -0.97 0.54 4.45
C ASP A 48 0.44 0.91 3.96
N ASP A 49 0.66 2.19 3.60
CA ASP A 49 1.95 2.61 3.04
C ASP A 49 3.07 2.62 4.09
N PHE A 50 2.74 2.96 5.34
CA PHE A 50 3.70 2.90 6.43
C PHE A 50 4.07 1.44 6.75
N MET A 51 3.08 0.57 6.81
CA MET A 51 3.26 -0.87 6.99
C MET A 51 4.15 -1.45 5.89
N SER A 52 3.82 -1.17 4.61
CA SER A 52 4.60 -1.67 3.48
C SER A 52 6.08 -1.30 3.63
N LYS A 53 6.40 -0.07 4.04
CA LYS A 53 7.78 0.37 4.25
C LYS A 53 8.47 -0.28 5.46
N VAL A 54 7.75 -0.49 6.54
CA VAL A 54 8.29 -1.18 7.73
C VAL A 54 8.60 -2.64 7.40
N PHE A 55 7.67 -3.34 6.75
CA PHE A 55 7.79 -4.77 6.47
C PHE A 55 8.47 -5.09 5.12
N GLU A 56 8.94 -4.11 4.33
CA GLU A 56 9.99 -4.35 3.33
C GLU A 56 11.29 -4.87 3.99
N ASP A 57 11.47 -4.63 5.28
CA ASP A 57 12.57 -5.20 6.06
C ASP A 57 12.31 -6.68 6.32
N LYS A 58 13.26 -7.51 5.87
CA LYS A 58 13.18 -8.96 5.92
C LYS A 58 13.07 -9.50 7.36
N GLU A 59 13.77 -8.89 8.30
CA GLU A 59 13.73 -9.34 9.69
C GLU A 59 12.41 -8.98 10.37
N CYS A 60 11.85 -7.81 10.05
CA CYS A 60 10.51 -7.42 10.51
C CYS A 60 9.44 -8.36 9.96
N THR A 61 9.49 -8.68 8.66
CA THR A 61 8.53 -9.61 8.03
C THR A 61 8.69 -11.03 8.55
N LYS A 62 9.91 -11.52 8.71
CA LYS A 62 10.16 -12.80 9.34
C LYS A 62 9.55 -12.87 10.74
N PHE A 63 9.78 -11.84 11.56
CA PHE A 63 9.25 -11.75 12.92
C PHE A 63 7.72 -11.77 12.94
N LEU A 64 7.09 -10.99 12.07
CA LEU A 64 5.63 -10.97 11.88
C LEU A 64 5.07 -12.36 11.57
N LEU A 65 5.63 -13.02 10.57
CA LEU A 65 5.21 -14.36 10.13
C LEU A 65 5.45 -15.42 11.22
N GLN A 66 6.57 -15.34 11.94
CA GLN A 66 6.84 -16.25 13.06
C GLN A 66 5.77 -16.18 14.15
N ILE A 67 5.28 -14.98 14.47
CA ILE A 67 4.20 -14.80 15.47
C ILE A 67 2.86 -15.29 14.92
N ILE A 68 2.47 -14.86 13.71
CA ILE A 68 1.16 -15.20 13.13
C ILE A 68 1.02 -16.71 12.93
N LEU A 69 2.07 -17.36 12.41
CA LEU A 69 2.07 -18.79 12.11
C LEU A 69 2.52 -19.67 13.30
N ASN A 70 2.91 -19.04 14.42
CA ASN A 70 3.50 -19.71 15.59
C ASN A 70 4.69 -20.64 15.20
N ARG A 71 5.56 -20.15 14.31
CA ARG A 71 6.70 -20.89 13.75
C ARG A 71 8.02 -20.14 13.94
N THR A 72 8.77 -20.49 14.97
CA THR A 72 10.06 -19.86 15.28
C THR A 72 11.19 -20.25 14.32
N ASP A 73 11.02 -21.35 13.57
CA ASP A 73 11.97 -21.89 12.59
C ASP A 73 11.90 -21.18 11.22
N LEU A 74 10.84 -20.44 10.96
CA LEU A 74 10.60 -19.78 9.67
C LEU A 74 11.71 -18.78 9.34
N LYS A 75 12.24 -18.88 8.11
CA LYS A 75 13.32 -18.04 7.57
C LYS A 75 12.90 -17.46 6.23
N VAL A 76 12.68 -16.16 6.17
CA VAL A 76 12.35 -15.44 4.94
C VAL A 76 13.60 -15.24 4.09
N ILE A 77 13.50 -15.43 2.77
CA ILE A 77 14.59 -15.16 1.80
C ILE A 77 14.38 -13.80 1.15
N THR A 78 13.19 -13.56 0.61
CA THR A 78 12.86 -12.33 -0.13
C THR A 78 11.60 -11.68 0.42
N VAL A 79 11.55 -10.37 0.33
CA VAL A 79 10.37 -9.55 0.64
C VAL A 79 10.24 -8.46 -0.41
N HIS A 80 9.03 -8.26 -0.91
CA HIS A 80 8.67 -7.19 -1.82
C HIS A 80 7.46 -6.44 -1.26
N GLY A 81 7.62 -5.14 -1.03
CA GLY A 81 6.50 -4.24 -0.69
C GLY A 81 5.77 -3.77 -1.94
N GLN A 82 4.46 -3.58 -1.84
CA GLN A 82 3.61 -3.09 -2.92
C GLN A 82 3.84 -3.81 -4.26
N HIS A 83 3.78 -5.14 -4.22
CA HIS A 83 4.08 -5.99 -5.36
C HIS A 83 2.90 -6.10 -6.33
N ASP A 84 3.09 -5.65 -7.58
CA ASP A 84 2.07 -5.75 -8.62
C ASP A 84 2.04 -7.14 -9.25
N ILE A 85 0.94 -7.85 -9.10
CA ILE A 85 0.65 -9.09 -9.83
C ILE A 85 -0.25 -8.76 -11.02
N LYS A 86 0.27 -8.97 -12.22
CA LYS A 86 -0.46 -8.70 -13.46
C LYS A 86 -1.36 -9.87 -13.81
N ASN A 87 -2.61 -9.57 -14.12
CA ASN A 87 -3.52 -10.50 -14.77
C ASN A 87 -3.78 -10.01 -16.20
N LEU A 88 -3.26 -10.74 -17.20
CA LEU A 88 -3.38 -10.37 -18.60
C LEU A 88 -4.82 -10.43 -19.14
N GLN A 89 -5.70 -11.20 -18.47
CA GLN A 89 -7.08 -11.43 -18.89
C GLN A 89 -8.13 -10.81 -17.96
N GLY A 90 -7.71 -10.17 -16.87
CA GLY A 90 -8.63 -9.67 -15.86
C GLY A 90 -8.02 -8.61 -14.95
N ARG A 91 -8.57 -8.51 -13.74
CA ARG A 91 -8.14 -7.52 -12.75
C ARG A 91 -6.79 -7.91 -12.15
N SER A 92 -5.77 -7.08 -12.35
CA SER A 92 -4.50 -7.15 -11.61
C SER A 92 -4.70 -6.78 -10.14
N VAL A 93 -3.79 -7.22 -9.27
CA VAL A 93 -3.76 -6.83 -7.86
C VAL A 93 -2.41 -6.27 -7.49
N ARG A 94 -2.40 -5.32 -6.56
CA ARG A 94 -1.19 -4.90 -5.84
C ARG A 94 -1.27 -5.52 -4.46
N LEU A 95 -0.28 -6.34 -4.13
CA LEU A 95 -0.12 -6.97 -2.82
C LEU A 95 0.69 -6.04 -1.92
N ASP A 96 0.27 -5.87 -0.67
CA ASP A 96 0.96 -4.97 0.26
C ASP A 96 2.36 -5.51 0.56
N ILE A 97 2.47 -6.80 0.91
CA ILE A 97 3.74 -7.51 1.09
C ILE A 97 3.66 -8.89 0.46
N LEU A 98 4.68 -9.24 -0.33
CA LEU A 98 4.92 -10.60 -0.81
C LEU A 98 6.25 -11.08 -0.28
N ALA A 99 6.27 -12.21 0.45
CA ALA A 99 7.46 -12.80 1.01
C ALA A 99 7.60 -14.26 0.58
N VAL A 100 8.86 -14.74 0.49
CA VAL A 100 9.19 -16.14 0.21
C VAL A 100 10.18 -16.64 1.26
N ASP A 101 9.96 -17.85 1.78
CA ASP A 101 10.86 -18.48 2.74
C ASP A 101 11.86 -19.47 2.10
N VAL A 102 12.71 -20.07 2.95
CA VAL A 102 13.75 -21.01 2.50
C VAL A 102 13.23 -22.32 1.91
N GLU A 103 11.97 -22.67 2.18
CA GLU A 103 11.28 -23.83 1.63
C GLU A 103 10.46 -23.50 0.38
N GLY A 104 10.54 -22.23 -0.09
CA GLY A 104 9.83 -21.78 -1.28
C GLY A 104 8.36 -21.43 -1.04
N ARG A 105 7.90 -21.42 0.21
CA ARG A 105 6.52 -21.02 0.53
C ARG A 105 6.33 -19.53 0.31
N VAL A 106 5.17 -19.17 -0.20
CA VAL A 106 4.81 -17.80 -0.56
C VAL A 106 3.80 -17.22 0.42
N TYR A 107 4.06 -16.03 0.90
CA TYR A 107 3.24 -15.32 1.87
C TYR A 107 2.82 -13.97 1.31
N ASN A 108 1.52 -13.78 1.13
CA ASN A 108 0.93 -12.46 0.89
C ASN A 108 0.37 -11.92 2.22
N ILE A 109 0.81 -10.75 2.62
CA ILE A 109 0.32 -10.08 3.84
C ILE A 109 -0.36 -8.78 3.41
N GLU A 110 -1.62 -8.64 3.80
CA GLU A 110 -2.49 -7.50 3.50
C GLU A 110 -2.94 -6.84 4.80
N ILE A 111 -2.92 -5.52 4.86
CA ILE A 111 -3.54 -4.77 5.95
C ILE A 111 -4.82 -4.11 5.46
N GLN A 112 -5.90 -4.27 6.23
CA GLN A 112 -7.19 -3.72 5.84
C GLN A 112 -7.88 -3.00 7.00
N ARG A 113 -7.98 -1.68 6.88
CA ARG A 113 -8.70 -0.82 7.83
C ARG A 113 -10.21 -0.79 7.58
N SER A 114 -10.64 -1.25 6.42
CA SER A 114 -12.04 -1.25 5.98
C SER A 114 -12.49 -2.68 5.68
N ASP A 115 -13.70 -3.03 6.05
CA ASP A 115 -14.30 -4.33 5.75
C ASP A 115 -14.37 -4.61 4.24
N LYS A 116 -14.50 -3.56 3.42
CA LYS A 116 -14.54 -3.67 1.96
C LYS A 116 -13.23 -4.16 1.33
N GLY A 117 -12.12 -4.05 2.04
CA GLY A 117 -10.81 -4.52 1.57
C GLY A 117 -10.51 -5.97 1.93
N ALA A 118 -11.16 -6.53 2.96
CA ALA A 118 -10.89 -7.86 3.51
C ALA A 118 -11.95 -8.92 3.15
N GLU A 119 -12.61 -8.75 2.02
CA GLU A 119 -13.66 -9.68 1.57
C GLU A 119 -13.11 -11.07 1.29
N VAL A 120 -13.80 -12.12 1.74
CA VAL A 120 -13.40 -13.53 1.57
C VAL A 120 -13.17 -13.95 0.10
N LYS A 121 -13.88 -13.29 -0.83
CA LYS A 121 -13.66 -13.52 -2.27
C LYS A 121 -12.36 -12.87 -2.77
N ARG A 122 -11.93 -11.76 -2.17
CA ARG A 122 -10.63 -11.13 -2.48
C ARG A 122 -9.49 -12.03 -2.02
N ALA A 123 -9.57 -12.60 -0.82
CA ALA A 123 -8.56 -13.55 -0.33
C ALA A 123 -8.38 -14.74 -1.30
N ARG A 124 -9.50 -15.34 -1.73
CA ARG A 124 -9.47 -16.41 -2.74
C ARG A 124 -8.87 -15.95 -4.07
N TYR A 125 -9.19 -14.71 -4.50
CA TYR A 125 -8.67 -14.15 -5.75
C TYR A 125 -7.16 -13.93 -5.69
N ASN A 126 -6.67 -13.37 -4.59
CA ASN A 126 -5.24 -13.19 -4.35
C ASN A 126 -4.49 -14.52 -4.37
N SER A 127 -5.02 -15.57 -3.69
CA SER A 127 -4.47 -16.92 -3.71
C SER A 127 -4.36 -17.45 -5.15
N SER A 128 -5.43 -17.35 -5.94
CA SER A 128 -5.42 -17.82 -7.33
C SER A 128 -4.44 -17.08 -8.24
N LEU A 129 -4.24 -15.78 -8.00
CA LEU A 129 -3.26 -15.00 -8.75
C LEU A 129 -1.82 -15.30 -8.34
N ILE A 130 -1.56 -15.59 -7.08
CA ILE A 130 -0.25 -16.05 -6.60
C ILE A 130 0.09 -17.34 -7.35
N ASP A 131 -0.78 -18.36 -7.30
CA ASP A 131 -0.57 -19.64 -7.98
C ASP A 131 -0.31 -19.45 -9.47
N ALA A 132 -1.09 -18.60 -10.14
CA ALA A 132 -0.94 -18.33 -11.58
C ALA A 132 0.36 -17.59 -11.96
N ASN A 133 0.98 -16.87 -11.01
CA ASN A 133 2.19 -16.08 -11.29
C ASN A 133 3.49 -16.73 -10.79
N VAL A 134 3.40 -17.71 -9.89
CA VAL A 134 4.57 -18.48 -9.43
C VAL A 134 4.80 -19.73 -10.26
N THR A 135 3.83 -20.16 -11.07
CA THR A 135 3.91 -21.38 -11.89
C THR A 135 4.47 -21.02 -13.27
N GLU A 136 5.55 -21.68 -13.65
CA GLU A 136 6.16 -21.52 -14.99
C GLU A 136 5.41 -22.37 -16.06
N PRO A 137 5.37 -21.92 -17.33
CA PRO A 137 4.74 -22.68 -18.41
C PRO A 137 5.36 -24.08 -18.55
N GLY A 138 4.52 -25.12 -18.44
CA GLY A 138 4.94 -26.52 -18.54
C GLY A 138 5.38 -27.14 -17.22
N GLU A 139 5.36 -26.40 -16.14
CA GLU A 139 5.59 -26.93 -14.80
C GLU A 139 4.44 -27.84 -14.35
N LYS A 140 4.76 -28.85 -13.56
CA LYS A 140 3.75 -29.77 -13.03
C LYS A 140 3.04 -29.13 -11.84
N TYR A 141 1.73 -29.33 -11.73
CA TYR A 141 0.93 -28.82 -10.60
C TYR A 141 1.36 -29.38 -9.23
N GLU A 142 2.01 -30.55 -9.21
CA GLU A 142 2.61 -31.14 -8.00
C GLU A 142 3.73 -30.27 -7.39
N ASN A 143 4.29 -29.34 -8.17
CA ASN A 143 5.35 -28.43 -7.75
C ASN A 143 4.83 -27.06 -7.31
N LEU A 144 3.50 -26.84 -7.31
CA LEU A 144 2.93 -25.63 -6.74
C LEU A 144 3.40 -25.46 -5.30
N CYS A 145 3.87 -24.27 -4.99
CA CYS A 145 4.35 -23.95 -3.64
C CYS A 145 3.19 -23.80 -2.66
N GLU A 146 3.42 -24.18 -1.42
CA GLU A 146 2.53 -23.84 -0.31
C GLU A 146 2.37 -22.32 -0.22
N SER A 147 1.13 -21.81 -0.16
CA SER A 147 0.83 -20.39 -0.22
C SER A 147 -0.08 -19.93 0.93
N TYR A 148 0.19 -18.73 1.42
CA TYR A 148 -0.52 -18.10 2.51
C TYR A 148 -1.02 -16.71 2.10
N VAL A 149 -2.32 -16.48 2.22
CA VAL A 149 -2.92 -15.14 2.11
C VAL A 149 -3.36 -14.69 3.50
N ILE A 150 -2.66 -13.72 4.06
CA ILE A 150 -2.83 -13.26 5.44
C ILE A 150 -3.42 -11.86 5.43
N PHE A 151 -4.63 -11.71 5.95
CA PHE A 151 -5.25 -10.41 6.18
C PHE A 151 -5.13 -10.02 7.66
N ILE A 152 -4.51 -8.88 7.95
CA ILE A 152 -4.54 -8.23 9.27
C ILE A 152 -5.60 -7.13 9.19
N THR A 153 -6.71 -7.30 9.92
CA THR A 153 -7.88 -6.45 9.79
C THR A 153 -8.14 -5.61 11.03
N GLU A 154 -8.51 -4.34 10.83
CA GLU A 154 -8.89 -3.45 11.93
C GLU A 154 -10.21 -3.88 12.60
N ASN A 155 -11.11 -4.52 11.83
CA ASN A 155 -12.36 -5.07 12.33
C ASN A 155 -12.36 -6.60 12.25
N ASP A 156 -13.12 -7.25 13.14
CA ASP A 156 -13.33 -8.70 13.11
C ASP A 156 -14.28 -9.08 11.97
N ILE A 157 -13.70 -9.48 10.84
CA ILE A 157 -14.46 -9.85 9.62
C ILE A 157 -15.33 -11.08 9.84
N MET A 158 -14.87 -12.04 10.64
CA MET A 158 -15.59 -13.28 10.93
C MET A 158 -16.62 -13.14 12.05
N LYS A 159 -16.56 -12.05 12.84
CA LYS A 159 -17.50 -11.69 13.93
C LYS A 159 -17.64 -12.77 15.03
N ALA A 160 -16.62 -13.59 15.22
CA ALA A 160 -16.60 -14.62 16.26
C ALA A 160 -15.73 -14.24 17.47
N GLY A 161 -15.11 -13.06 17.47
CA GLY A 161 -14.32 -12.55 18.61
C GLY A 161 -12.99 -13.27 18.84
N LEU A 162 -12.50 -14.03 17.86
CA LEU A 162 -11.21 -14.72 17.97
C LEU A 162 -10.06 -13.83 17.48
N PRO A 163 -8.84 -14.03 18.01
CA PRO A 163 -7.67 -13.25 17.59
C PRO A 163 -7.18 -13.62 16.20
N ILE A 164 -7.42 -14.86 15.75
CA ILE A 164 -6.98 -15.38 14.45
C ILE A 164 -7.94 -16.44 13.95
N TYR A 165 -8.11 -16.50 12.63
CA TYR A 165 -8.93 -17.48 11.93
C TYR A 165 -8.09 -18.12 10.83
N HIS A 166 -7.99 -19.44 10.85
CA HIS A 166 -7.37 -20.26 9.81
C HIS A 166 -8.46 -20.84 8.91
N ILE A 167 -8.32 -20.65 7.63
CA ILE A 167 -9.29 -21.09 6.63
C ILE A 167 -8.58 -22.04 5.66
N ASP A 168 -8.90 -23.31 5.78
CA ASP A 168 -8.43 -24.36 4.92
C ASP A 168 -9.62 -25.07 4.25
N ARG A 169 -9.38 -25.71 3.11
CA ARG A 169 -10.41 -26.49 2.42
C ARG A 169 -10.55 -27.86 3.06
N THR A 170 -11.79 -28.31 3.17
CA THR A 170 -12.12 -29.62 3.73
C THR A 170 -12.96 -30.43 2.74
N VAL A 171 -12.76 -31.74 2.73
CA VAL A 171 -13.63 -32.71 2.05
C VAL A 171 -14.91 -32.80 2.85
N LYS A 172 -16.02 -32.34 2.29
CA LYS A 172 -17.29 -32.20 3.00
C LYS A 172 -17.83 -33.54 3.53
N GLU A 173 -17.61 -34.62 2.78
CA GLU A 173 -18.10 -35.95 3.08
C GLU A 173 -17.34 -36.63 4.21
N THR A 174 -16.06 -36.36 4.37
CA THR A 174 -15.20 -37.00 5.39
C THR A 174 -14.85 -36.07 6.55
N GLY A 175 -14.92 -34.74 6.33
CA GLY A 175 -14.46 -33.71 7.29
C GLY A 175 -12.95 -33.56 7.34
N GLU A 176 -12.19 -34.28 6.53
CA GLU A 176 -10.74 -34.21 6.45
C GLU A 176 -10.27 -32.98 5.66
N LEU A 177 -9.06 -32.52 5.93
CA LEU A 177 -8.44 -31.45 5.15
C LEU A 177 -8.23 -31.91 3.70
N PHE A 178 -8.47 -31.02 2.74
CA PHE A 178 -8.24 -31.30 1.33
C PHE A 178 -6.73 -31.41 1.01
N GLY A 179 -5.90 -30.69 1.74
CA GLY A 179 -4.43 -30.78 1.66
C GLY A 179 -3.84 -30.18 0.39
N ASP A 180 -4.45 -29.11 -0.12
CA ASP A 180 -3.98 -28.40 -1.33
C ASP A 180 -2.95 -27.29 -1.04
N GLU A 181 -2.47 -27.22 0.20
CA GLU A 181 -1.40 -26.31 0.63
C GLU A 181 -1.66 -24.81 0.33
N SER A 182 -2.95 -24.44 0.21
CA SER A 182 -3.38 -23.06 -0.01
C SER A 182 -4.17 -22.56 1.19
N HIS A 183 -3.58 -21.65 1.96
CA HIS A 183 -4.06 -21.22 3.27
C HIS A 183 -4.51 -19.76 3.24
N ILE A 184 -5.62 -19.45 3.92
CA ILE A 184 -6.07 -18.09 4.15
C ILE A 184 -6.15 -17.86 5.66
N ILE A 185 -5.57 -16.75 6.14
CA ILE A 185 -5.54 -16.38 7.54
C ILE A 185 -6.12 -14.98 7.71
N TYR A 186 -7.04 -14.83 8.67
CA TYR A 186 -7.49 -13.53 9.13
C TYR A 186 -7.03 -13.28 10.56
N VAL A 187 -6.33 -12.18 10.77
CA VAL A 187 -5.89 -11.71 12.08
C VAL A 187 -6.76 -10.53 12.50
N ASN A 188 -7.46 -10.68 13.61
CA ASN A 188 -8.28 -9.63 14.20
C ASN A 188 -7.42 -8.74 15.09
N SER A 189 -7.07 -7.56 14.63
CA SER A 189 -6.19 -6.65 15.37
C SER A 189 -6.85 -5.98 16.58
N GLN A 190 -8.14 -6.17 16.80
CA GLN A 190 -8.82 -5.65 17.99
C GLN A 190 -8.41 -6.39 19.27
N ILE A 191 -7.98 -7.65 19.17
CA ILE A 191 -7.56 -8.46 20.30
C ILE A 191 -6.11 -8.14 20.66
N LYS A 192 -5.91 -7.55 21.84
CA LYS A 192 -4.63 -7.05 22.35
C LYS A 192 -4.37 -7.62 23.74
N ASP A 193 -4.43 -8.94 23.84
CA ASP A 193 -4.16 -9.66 25.06
C ASP A 193 -2.66 -9.87 25.33
N GLU A 194 -2.30 -10.57 26.41
CA GLU A 194 -0.91 -10.82 26.79
C GLU A 194 -0.21 -11.88 25.93
N SER A 195 -0.90 -12.49 24.96
CA SER A 195 -0.29 -13.41 24.00
C SER A 195 0.72 -12.69 23.08
N ALA A 196 1.60 -13.45 22.42
CA ALA A 196 2.54 -12.89 21.46
C ALA A 196 1.79 -12.16 20.34
N LEU A 197 0.69 -12.73 19.83
CA LEU A 197 -0.14 -12.11 18.80
C LEU A 197 -0.86 -10.86 19.33
N GLY A 198 -1.42 -10.90 20.54
CA GLY A 198 -2.07 -9.74 21.14
C GLY A 198 -1.12 -8.57 21.35
N LYS A 199 0.11 -8.82 21.82
CA LYS A 199 1.17 -7.80 21.92
C LYS A 199 1.58 -7.26 20.58
N LEU A 200 1.64 -8.10 19.54
CA LEU A 200 1.90 -7.67 18.16
C LEU A 200 0.76 -6.76 17.68
N MET A 201 -0.49 -7.14 17.90
CA MET A 201 -1.64 -6.31 17.52
C MET A 201 -1.69 -5.00 18.30
N HIS A 202 -1.25 -4.97 19.56
CA HIS A 202 -1.05 -3.72 20.29
C HIS A 202 -0.06 -2.80 19.56
N ASP A 203 1.09 -3.33 19.13
CA ASP A 203 2.12 -2.56 18.44
C ASP A 203 1.61 -1.99 17.10
N PHE A 204 0.68 -2.68 16.44
CA PHE A 204 0.04 -2.18 15.21
C PHE A 204 -0.78 -0.90 15.40
N TYR A 205 -1.20 -0.58 16.64
CA TYR A 205 -1.93 0.65 16.96
C TYR A 205 -1.02 1.76 17.53
N CYS A 206 0.21 1.45 17.90
CA CYS A 206 1.13 2.44 18.46
C CYS A 206 1.54 3.48 17.43
N THR A 207 1.46 4.75 17.83
CA THR A 207 2.01 5.88 17.09
C THR A 207 3.42 6.25 17.55
N ASP A 208 3.74 6.01 18.83
CA ASP A 208 5.09 6.21 19.39
C ASP A 208 5.81 4.85 19.48
N PRO A 209 7.02 4.71 18.90
CA PRO A 209 7.81 3.48 19.01
C PRO A 209 8.21 3.11 20.46
N LYS A 210 8.12 4.05 21.40
CA LYS A 210 8.40 3.77 22.82
C LYS A 210 7.32 2.93 23.50
N ASP A 211 6.09 2.97 22.98
CA ASP A 211 4.95 2.25 23.51
C ASP A 211 4.84 0.82 22.96
N MET A 212 5.72 0.45 22.02
CA MET A 212 5.71 -0.85 21.35
C MET A 212 6.36 -1.92 22.24
N ASN A 213 5.78 -3.12 22.22
CA ASN A 213 6.28 -4.30 22.95
C ASN A 213 7.51 -4.92 22.27
N TYR A 214 7.57 -4.92 20.94
CA TYR A 214 8.60 -5.61 20.18
C TYR A 214 9.66 -4.64 19.66
N LYS A 215 10.87 -4.79 20.23
CA LYS A 215 12.02 -3.93 19.95
C LYS A 215 12.35 -3.85 18.45
N ILE A 216 12.28 -4.98 17.74
CA ILE A 216 12.58 -5.01 16.30
C ILE A 216 11.66 -4.11 15.48
N LEU A 217 10.37 -4.11 15.80
CA LEU A 217 9.39 -3.23 15.15
C LEU A 217 9.55 -1.78 15.63
N ALA A 218 9.75 -1.58 16.93
CA ALA A 218 9.98 -0.25 17.51
C ALA A 218 11.20 0.45 16.89
N GLU A 219 12.31 -0.25 16.68
CA GLU A 219 13.51 0.29 16.03
C GLU A 219 13.25 0.67 14.57
N ARG A 220 12.50 -0.16 13.83
CA ARG A 220 12.17 0.12 12.44
C ARG A 220 11.18 1.29 12.31
N VAL A 221 10.16 1.37 13.16
CA VAL A 221 9.23 2.49 13.24
C VAL A 221 9.97 3.77 13.63
N ARG A 222 10.87 3.71 14.61
CA ARG A 222 11.71 4.84 15.01
C ARG A 222 12.57 5.35 13.84
N TYR A 223 13.18 4.46 13.08
CA TYR A 223 13.96 4.84 11.91
C TYR A 223 13.14 5.70 10.95
N PHE A 224 11.92 5.30 10.61
CA PHE A 224 11.08 6.06 9.69
C PHE A 224 10.53 7.36 10.27
N LYS A 225 10.38 7.47 11.59
CA LYS A 225 9.79 8.64 12.24
C LYS A 225 10.80 9.66 12.79
N GLU A 226 12.02 9.23 13.09
CA GLU A 226 13.01 10.03 13.80
C GLU A 226 14.36 10.17 13.07
N ASP A 227 14.75 9.18 12.22
CA ASP A 227 15.99 9.25 11.45
C ASP A 227 15.79 10.09 10.18
N GLU A 228 16.74 10.98 9.87
CA GLU A 228 16.66 11.90 8.73
C GLU A 228 16.40 11.17 7.40
N LYS A 229 17.07 10.03 7.16
CA LYS A 229 16.90 9.25 5.92
C LYS A 229 15.56 8.52 5.88
N GLY A 230 15.13 7.99 7.02
CA GLY A 230 13.84 7.34 7.16
C GLY A 230 12.69 8.31 6.94
N VAL A 231 12.76 9.47 7.57
CA VAL A 231 11.79 10.58 7.41
C VAL A 231 11.73 11.03 5.94
N ALA A 232 12.88 11.29 5.32
CA ALA A 232 12.95 11.70 3.91
C ALA A 232 12.35 10.63 2.97
N THR A 233 12.55 9.35 3.28
CA THR A 233 11.92 8.24 2.54
C THR A 233 10.41 8.30 2.66
N MET A 234 9.86 8.48 3.86
CA MET A 234 8.41 8.54 4.07
C MET A 234 7.78 9.80 3.47
N CYS A 235 8.45 10.95 3.53
CA CYS A 235 7.97 12.17 2.84
C CYS A 235 7.82 11.94 1.33
N ARG A 236 8.79 11.24 0.70
CA ARG A 236 8.70 10.88 -0.72
C ARG A 236 7.53 9.94 -0.99
N VAL A 237 7.34 8.90 -0.18
CA VAL A 237 6.18 7.98 -0.29
C VAL A 237 4.87 8.76 -0.23
N MET A 238 4.73 9.68 0.72
CA MET A 238 3.52 10.51 0.84
C MET A 238 3.31 11.45 -0.36
N GLU A 239 4.40 11.94 -0.96
CA GLU A 239 4.34 12.74 -2.19
C GLU A 239 3.90 11.89 -3.39
N ASP A 240 4.47 10.70 -3.56
CA ASP A 240 4.11 9.76 -4.62
C ASP A 240 2.64 9.37 -4.52
N MET A 241 2.13 9.07 -3.32
CA MET A 241 0.71 8.78 -3.07
C MET A 241 -0.20 9.94 -3.47
N ARG A 242 0.16 11.18 -3.10
CA ARG A 242 -0.62 12.37 -3.50
C ARG A 242 -0.69 12.50 -5.01
N ASN A 243 0.43 12.27 -5.69
CA ASN A 243 0.52 12.34 -7.14
C ASN A 243 -0.31 11.23 -7.82
N GLU A 244 -0.27 10.00 -7.28
CA GLU A 244 -1.06 8.87 -7.77
C GLU A 244 -2.57 9.12 -7.58
N THR A 245 -3.00 9.52 -6.38
CA THR A 245 -4.40 9.87 -6.10
C THR A 245 -4.90 10.99 -7.01
N ALA A 246 -4.11 12.05 -7.17
CA ALA A 246 -4.47 13.16 -8.06
C ALA A 246 -4.58 12.70 -9.52
N ARG A 247 -3.74 11.76 -9.96
CA ARG A 247 -3.81 11.17 -11.29
C ARG A 247 -5.05 10.30 -11.46
N GLU A 248 -5.38 9.47 -10.49
CA GLU A 248 -6.60 8.65 -10.50
C GLU A 248 -7.87 9.51 -10.57
N GLU A 249 -7.94 10.59 -9.81
CA GLU A 249 -9.04 11.55 -9.86
C GLU A 249 -9.18 12.20 -11.25
N ARG A 250 -8.07 12.58 -11.88
CA ARG A 250 -8.04 13.11 -13.26
C ARG A 250 -8.55 12.09 -14.27
N ILE A 251 -8.11 10.84 -14.16
CA ILE A 251 -8.58 9.72 -15.00
C ILE A 251 -10.08 9.49 -14.80
N ALA A 252 -10.54 9.42 -13.56
CA ALA A 252 -11.96 9.25 -13.24
C ALA A 252 -12.81 10.40 -13.78
N MET A 253 -12.30 11.64 -13.73
CA MET A 253 -12.95 12.80 -14.32
C MET A 253 -13.04 12.66 -15.85
N ALA A 254 -11.94 12.34 -16.54
CA ALA A 254 -11.92 12.14 -17.98
C ALA A 254 -12.91 11.04 -18.41
N GLN A 255 -12.96 9.90 -17.70
CA GLN A 255 -13.90 8.81 -17.99
C GLN A 255 -15.37 9.25 -17.84
N ARG A 256 -15.68 10.10 -16.85
CA ARG A 256 -17.03 10.66 -16.70
C ARG A 256 -17.39 11.59 -17.87
N LEU A 257 -16.46 12.43 -18.31
CA LEU A 257 -16.65 13.35 -19.42
C LEU A 257 -16.79 12.61 -20.76
N LEU A 258 -16.01 11.55 -21.00
CA LEU A 258 -16.15 10.65 -22.15
C LEU A 258 -17.55 10.02 -22.19
N LYS A 259 -18.07 9.51 -21.07
CA LYS A 259 -19.43 8.95 -20.99
C LYS A 259 -20.54 9.96 -21.28
N LEU A 260 -20.32 11.24 -21.06
CA LEU A 260 -21.28 12.30 -21.39
C LEU A 260 -21.36 12.55 -22.90
N GLY A 261 -20.31 12.26 -23.66
CA GLY A 261 -20.25 12.37 -25.12
C GLY A 261 -20.50 13.77 -25.70
N LYS A 262 -20.20 14.83 -24.93
CA LYS A 262 -20.51 16.21 -25.29
C LYS A 262 -19.28 17.07 -25.59
N LEU A 263 -18.10 16.60 -25.23
CA LEU A 263 -16.83 17.32 -25.35
C LEU A 263 -15.88 16.59 -26.29
N SER A 264 -15.01 17.34 -26.96
CA SER A 264 -13.91 16.78 -27.75
C SER A 264 -12.81 16.20 -26.85
N TYR A 265 -11.93 15.38 -27.40
CA TYR A 265 -10.78 14.84 -26.62
C TYR A 265 -9.86 15.95 -26.11
N GLU A 266 -9.71 17.04 -26.87
CA GLU A 266 -8.93 18.21 -26.50
C GLU A 266 -9.53 18.93 -25.29
N GLU A 267 -10.85 19.16 -25.29
CA GLU A 267 -11.58 19.80 -24.19
C GLU A 267 -11.55 18.94 -22.92
N ILE A 268 -11.67 17.61 -23.07
CA ILE A 268 -11.55 16.67 -21.94
C ILE A 268 -10.13 16.67 -21.40
N ALA A 269 -9.11 16.64 -22.26
CA ALA A 269 -7.71 16.66 -21.87
C ALA A 269 -7.36 17.93 -21.08
N GLU A 270 -7.80 19.09 -21.54
CA GLU A 270 -7.63 20.37 -20.84
C GLU A 270 -8.33 20.37 -19.47
N THR A 271 -9.59 19.92 -19.41
CA THR A 271 -10.39 19.91 -18.19
C THR A 271 -9.86 18.94 -17.14
N ALA A 272 -9.44 17.74 -17.57
CA ALA A 272 -8.93 16.69 -16.68
C ALA A 272 -7.42 16.81 -16.40
N VAL A 273 -6.73 17.77 -17.03
CA VAL A 273 -5.26 17.93 -16.93
C VAL A 273 -4.53 16.61 -17.29
N LEU A 274 -4.93 16.06 -18.45
CA LEU A 274 -4.33 14.88 -19.10
C LEU A 274 -3.86 15.23 -20.50
N THR A 275 -3.11 14.36 -21.14
CA THR A 275 -2.81 14.49 -22.57
C THR A 275 -3.96 13.95 -23.44
N VAL A 276 -4.05 14.41 -24.67
CA VAL A 276 -5.07 13.94 -25.63
C VAL A 276 -4.91 12.43 -25.90
N GLU A 277 -3.67 11.94 -25.93
CA GLU A 277 -3.33 10.53 -26.12
C GLU A 277 -3.85 9.69 -24.94
N GLU A 278 -3.68 10.18 -23.69
CA GLU A 278 -4.23 9.49 -22.51
C GLU A 278 -5.76 9.42 -22.58
N VAL A 279 -6.44 10.50 -22.96
CA VAL A 279 -7.90 10.51 -23.08
C VAL A 279 -8.38 9.52 -24.16
N LYS A 280 -7.72 9.46 -25.34
CA LYS A 280 -8.03 8.47 -26.39
C LYS A 280 -7.85 7.04 -25.90
N ALA A 281 -6.75 6.75 -25.18
CA ALA A 281 -6.49 5.43 -24.61
C ALA A 281 -7.52 5.02 -23.53
N LEU A 282 -8.13 5.97 -22.84
CA LEU A 282 -9.22 5.71 -21.87
C LEU A 282 -10.53 5.36 -22.58
N ASP A 283 -10.81 5.99 -23.73
CA ASP A 283 -12.01 5.71 -24.52
C ASP A 283 -11.92 4.32 -25.19
N GLU A 284 -10.79 3.96 -25.77
CA GLU A 284 -10.54 2.64 -26.34
C GLU A 284 -10.70 1.49 -25.32
N LYS A 285 -10.24 1.68 -24.08
CA LYS A 285 -10.40 0.71 -22.99
C LYS A 285 -11.83 0.63 -22.43
N GLY A 286 -12.65 1.66 -22.65
CA GLY A 286 -14.04 1.71 -22.20
C GLY A 286 -15.02 1.01 -23.16
N ILE A 287 -14.56 0.66 -24.37
CA ILE A 287 -15.33 -0.02 -25.43
C ILE A 287 -15.12 -1.54 -25.40
N ALA A 288 -14.14 -2.05 -24.63
CA ALA A 288 -13.88 -3.47 -24.44
C ALA A 288 -14.52 -3.96 -23.12
#